data_d0853f868e1f1705b10493ac94165f45
#
_entry.id   d0853f868e1f1705b10493ac94165f45
#
_cell.length_a   1.000
_cell.length_b   1.000
_cell.length_c   1.000
_cell.angle_alpha   90.00
_cell.angle_beta   90.00
_cell.angle_gamma   90.00
#
_symmetry.space_group_name_H-M   'P 1'
#
loop_
_entity.id
_entity.type
_entity.pdbx_description
1 polymer ?
#
loop_
_entity_poly.entity_id
_entity_poly.type
_entity_poly.pdbx_seq_one_letter_code
_entity_poly.pdbx_strand_id
1 'polypeptide(L)'
;MKNVFFAAFFGAACCLSGCRQEAATPATGEHYAFAEEMFRKVWDMYRVPEYGLFSEYYPNSYRPDVNYFDDGAKSTQEVSFLWPMDGVFTSAVALAEVDPVKYGCYVDSMVIAVEQYYDDGRMPAGYQAYPVRMGKVDRYYDDNGLVGL
;
A
#
# COMPACT_ATOMS: atom_id res chain seq x y z
N MET A 1 23.99 0.55 71.31
CA MET A 1 22.82 0.05 70.56
C MET A 1 23.01 0.51 69.11
N LYS A 2 23.41 -0.40 68.25
CA LYS A 2 23.68 -0.10 66.82
C LYS A 2 22.54 -0.81 66.00
N ASN A 3 21.71 0.01 65.39
CA ASN A 3 20.66 -0.48 64.50
C ASN A 3 21.26 -0.68 63.09
N VAL A 4 21.27 -1.90 62.64
CA VAL A 4 21.63 -2.26 61.26
C VAL A 4 20.36 -2.32 60.44
N PHE A 5 20.21 -1.41 59.46
CA PHE A 5 19.16 -1.45 58.45
C PHE A 5 19.56 -2.38 57.31
N PHE A 6 18.80 -3.45 57.16
CA PHE A 6 18.90 -4.35 55.99
C PHE A 6 18.05 -3.79 54.85
N ALA A 7 18.69 -3.27 53.82
CA ALA A 7 18.00 -2.89 52.60
C ALA A 7 17.89 -4.10 51.67
N ALA A 8 16.66 -4.60 51.52
CA ALA A 8 16.37 -5.65 50.56
C ALA A 8 16.28 -5.05 49.13
N PHE A 9 17.22 -5.36 48.30
CA PHE A 9 17.20 -5.08 46.88
C PHE A 9 16.26 -6.07 46.18
N PHE A 10 15.07 -5.64 45.78
CA PHE A 10 14.21 -6.37 44.85
C PHE A 10 14.69 -6.10 43.43
N GLY A 11 15.44 -7.04 42.87
CA GLY A 11 15.82 -7.05 41.46
C GLY A 11 14.62 -7.45 40.59
N ALA A 12 14.01 -6.49 39.93
CA ALA A 12 13.02 -6.77 38.88
C ALA A 12 13.75 -7.33 37.65
N ALA A 13 13.66 -8.64 37.48
CA ALA A 13 14.09 -9.28 36.23
C ALA A 13 13.06 -8.94 35.15
N CYS A 14 13.33 -7.90 34.33
CA CYS A 14 12.63 -7.69 33.08
C CYS A 14 12.96 -8.84 32.14
N CYS A 15 12.03 -9.78 31.99
CA CYS A 15 12.04 -10.73 30.89
C CYS A 15 11.86 -9.95 29.59
N LEU A 16 12.96 -9.61 28.95
CA LEU A 16 12.97 -9.21 27.54
C LEU A 16 12.64 -10.46 26.70
N SER A 17 11.34 -10.75 26.60
CA SER A 17 10.84 -11.64 25.54
C SER A 17 11.05 -10.91 24.22
N GLY A 18 12.25 -10.95 23.69
CA GLY A 18 12.49 -10.56 22.31
C GLY A 18 11.62 -11.45 21.43
N CYS A 19 10.65 -10.85 20.75
CA CYS A 19 10.01 -11.53 19.64
C CYS A 19 11.12 -11.91 18.66
N ARG A 20 11.50 -13.17 18.72
CA ARG A 20 12.38 -13.76 17.71
C ARG A 20 11.52 -13.85 16.48
N GLN A 21 11.68 -12.90 15.58
CA GLN A 21 11.09 -12.98 14.27
C GLN A 21 11.74 -14.18 13.59
N GLU A 22 11.02 -15.31 13.58
CA GLU A 22 11.44 -16.47 12.81
C GLU A 22 11.62 -16.00 11.38
N ALA A 23 12.80 -16.18 10.82
CA ALA A 23 13.02 -15.93 9.41
C ALA A 23 12.00 -16.77 8.63
N ALA A 24 11.07 -16.10 7.96
CA ALA A 24 10.04 -16.77 7.18
C ALA A 24 10.74 -17.75 6.23
N THR A 25 10.35 -19.00 6.31
CA THR A 25 10.80 -20.00 5.33
C THR A 25 10.35 -19.50 3.97
N PRO A 26 11.24 -19.42 2.96
CA PRO A 26 10.82 -18.96 1.64
C PRO A 26 9.61 -19.75 1.21
N ALA A 27 8.51 -19.08 0.88
CA ALA A 27 7.31 -19.75 0.39
C ALA A 27 7.69 -20.44 -0.92
N THR A 28 7.74 -21.74 -0.84
CA THR A 28 8.00 -22.61 -2.00
C THR A 28 6.72 -23.36 -2.28
N GLY A 29 6.17 -23.16 -3.47
CA GLY A 29 4.97 -23.88 -3.88
C GLY A 29 4.36 -23.30 -5.12
N GLU A 30 3.50 -24.09 -5.73
CA GLU A 30 2.80 -23.74 -6.96
C GLU A 30 1.98 -22.44 -6.81
N HIS A 31 1.33 -22.23 -5.66
CA HIS A 31 0.55 -21.03 -5.39
C HIS A 31 1.39 -19.76 -5.28
N TYR A 32 2.56 -19.86 -4.66
CA TYR A 32 3.47 -18.70 -4.58
C TYR A 32 4.01 -18.34 -5.98
N ALA A 33 4.45 -19.32 -6.74
CA ALA A 33 4.94 -19.09 -8.10
C ALA A 33 3.86 -18.47 -9.00
N PHE A 34 2.60 -18.93 -8.84
CA PHE A 34 1.46 -18.35 -9.56
C PHE A 34 1.18 -16.90 -9.13
N ALA A 35 1.15 -16.62 -7.82
CA ALA A 35 0.94 -15.26 -7.31
C ALA A 35 2.03 -14.30 -7.81
N GLU A 36 3.28 -14.75 -7.78
CA GLU A 36 4.41 -14.00 -8.30
C GLU A 36 4.30 -13.72 -9.80
N GLU A 37 3.92 -14.73 -10.59
CA GLU A 37 3.72 -14.57 -12.02
C GLU A 37 2.60 -13.57 -12.32
N MET A 38 1.48 -13.66 -11.61
CA MET A 38 0.35 -12.74 -11.79
C MET A 38 0.70 -11.31 -11.40
N PHE A 39 1.38 -11.12 -10.26
CA PHE A 39 1.85 -9.81 -9.83
C PHE A 39 2.77 -9.17 -10.87
N ARG A 40 3.74 -9.92 -11.38
CA ARG A 40 4.66 -9.44 -12.41
C ARG A 40 3.93 -9.07 -13.71
N LYS A 41 2.95 -9.87 -14.14
CA LYS A 41 2.13 -9.55 -15.32
C LYS A 41 1.38 -8.23 -15.13
N VAL A 42 0.76 -8.02 -13.95
CA VAL A 42 0.09 -6.75 -13.66
C VAL A 42 1.09 -5.60 -13.68
N TRP A 43 2.23 -5.77 -13.02
CA TRP A 43 3.27 -4.74 -12.96
C TRP A 43 3.81 -4.37 -14.34
N ASP A 44 4.10 -5.34 -15.19
CA ASP A 44 4.71 -5.10 -16.50
C ASP A 44 3.69 -4.61 -17.54
N MET A 45 2.45 -5.11 -17.52
CA MET A 45 1.48 -4.87 -18.57
C MET A 45 0.58 -3.65 -18.31
N TYR A 46 0.28 -3.36 -17.04
CA TYR A 46 -0.69 -2.31 -16.68
C TYR A 46 -0.03 -1.04 -16.14
N ARG A 47 1.27 -1.06 -15.84
CA ARG A 47 1.95 0.13 -15.36
C ARG A 47 1.96 1.24 -16.42
N VAL A 48 1.70 2.47 -15.95
CA VAL A 48 1.82 3.72 -16.72
C VAL A 48 3.03 4.48 -16.17
N PRO A 49 4.22 4.28 -16.74
CA PRO A 49 5.48 4.77 -16.17
C PRO A 49 5.53 6.28 -15.99
N GLU A 50 4.86 7.03 -16.88
CA GLU A 50 4.77 8.49 -16.84
C GLU A 50 4.22 9.02 -15.50
N TYR A 51 3.30 8.27 -14.91
CA TYR A 51 2.66 8.64 -13.64
C TYR A 51 3.20 7.81 -12.46
N GLY A 52 3.87 6.69 -12.74
CA GLY A 52 4.22 5.71 -11.72
C GLY A 52 3.01 4.95 -11.15
N LEU A 53 1.87 5.03 -11.84
CA LEU A 53 0.59 4.42 -11.51
C LEU A 53 0.26 3.27 -12.47
N PHE A 54 -0.94 2.74 -12.39
CA PHE A 54 -1.41 1.64 -13.23
C PHE A 54 -2.65 2.07 -14.02
N SER A 55 -2.88 1.40 -15.14
CA SER A 55 -4.14 1.46 -15.89
C SER A 55 -5.07 0.35 -15.41
N GLU A 56 -6.37 0.54 -15.51
CA GLU A 56 -7.35 -0.53 -15.33
C GLU A 56 -7.55 -1.37 -16.59
N TYR A 57 -6.98 -0.92 -17.70
CA TYR A 57 -7.22 -1.50 -19.01
C TYR A 57 -5.93 -1.98 -19.68
N TYR A 58 -6.10 -3.01 -20.51
CA TYR A 58 -5.05 -3.45 -21.40
C TYR A 58 -5.49 -3.26 -22.88
N PRO A 59 -4.63 -2.73 -23.72
CA PRO A 59 -3.28 -2.23 -23.42
C PRO A 59 -3.31 -1.00 -22.51
N ASN A 60 -2.26 -0.81 -21.70
CA ASN A 60 -2.14 0.30 -20.73
C ASN A 60 -2.11 1.71 -21.37
N SER A 61 -2.17 1.79 -22.69
CA SER A 61 -2.34 3.01 -23.48
C SER A 61 -3.80 3.33 -23.81
N TYR A 62 -4.72 2.43 -23.54
CA TYR A 62 -6.16 2.67 -23.77
C TYR A 62 -6.68 3.69 -22.76
N ARG A 63 -7.43 4.67 -23.22
CA ARG A 63 -7.96 5.79 -22.43
C ARG A 63 -9.47 5.92 -22.67
N PRO A 64 -10.32 5.28 -21.85
CA PRO A 64 -11.76 5.46 -21.97
C PRO A 64 -12.20 6.84 -21.50
N ASP A 65 -13.33 7.30 -22.02
CA ASP A 65 -13.99 8.49 -21.51
C ASP A 65 -14.65 8.20 -20.14
N VAL A 66 -14.47 9.11 -19.19
CA VAL A 66 -15.08 9.04 -17.86
C VAL A 66 -15.81 10.33 -17.50
N ASN A 67 -16.86 10.22 -16.66
CA ASN A 67 -17.70 11.34 -16.21
C ASN A 67 -17.71 11.45 -14.67
N TYR A 68 -16.57 11.20 -14.02
CA TYR A 68 -16.46 11.14 -12.57
C TYR A 68 -15.98 12.43 -11.90
N PHE A 69 -15.72 13.47 -12.69
CA PHE A 69 -15.25 14.73 -12.13
C PHE A 69 -16.39 15.62 -11.68
N ASP A 70 -16.21 16.28 -10.54
CA ASP A 70 -17.20 17.14 -9.87
C ASP A 70 -17.73 18.28 -10.75
N ASP A 71 -16.95 18.71 -11.74
CA ASP A 71 -17.31 19.79 -12.67
C ASP A 71 -18.17 19.31 -13.85
N GLY A 72 -18.47 18.01 -13.92
CA GLY A 72 -19.22 17.41 -15.03
C GLY A 72 -18.46 17.39 -16.35
N ALA A 73 -17.18 17.74 -16.36
CA ALA A 73 -16.34 17.66 -17.55
C ALA A 73 -16.12 16.21 -17.96
N LYS A 74 -16.22 15.96 -19.25
CA LYS A 74 -15.75 14.70 -19.81
C LYS A 74 -14.23 14.70 -19.81
N SER A 75 -13.66 13.66 -19.21
CA SER A 75 -12.22 13.46 -19.21
C SER A 75 -11.89 12.03 -19.62
N THR A 76 -10.67 11.80 -20.05
CA THR A 76 -10.15 10.46 -20.27
C THR A 76 -9.57 9.91 -18.98
N GLN A 77 -9.78 8.63 -18.75
CA GLN A 77 -9.18 7.94 -17.62
C GLN A 77 -7.70 7.63 -17.95
N GLU A 78 -6.80 8.41 -17.38
CA GLU A 78 -5.36 8.27 -17.62
C GLU A 78 -4.74 7.11 -16.83
N VAL A 79 -5.26 6.87 -15.63
CA VAL A 79 -4.77 5.85 -14.68
C VAL A 79 -5.93 5.22 -13.92
N SER A 80 -5.63 4.24 -13.10
CA SER A 80 -6.57 3.56 -12.23
C SER A 80 -7.20 4.49 -11.18
N PHE A 81 -8.44 4.20 -10.80
CA PHE A 81 -9.01 4.67 -9.55
C PHE A 81 -8.29 4.03 -8.35
N LEU A 82 -8.51 4.59 -7.16
CA LEU A 82 -7.80 4.17 -5.95
C LEU A 82 -8.09 2.71 -5.58
N TRP A 83 -9.33 2.27 -5.67
CA TRP A 83 -9.68 0.89 -5.31
C TRP A 83 -8.91 -0.18 -6.11
N PRO A 84 -8.91 -0.20 -7.46
CA PRO A 84 -8.09 -1.16 -8.20
C PRO A 84 -6.57 -0.98 -7.93
N MET A 85 -6.14 0.25 -7.66
CA MET A 85 -4.76 0.56 -7.28
C MET A 85 -4.37 -0.11 -5.97
N ASP A 86 -5.27 -0.12 -4.98
CA ASP A 86 -5.07 -0.80 -3.70
C ASP A 86 -4.86 -2.31 -3.88
N GLY A 87 -5.53 -2.94 -4.84
CA GLY A 87 -5.31 -4.35 -5.15
C GLY A 87 -3.86 -4.67 -5.55
N VAL A 88 -3.19 -3.78 -6.26
CA VAL A 88 -1.76 -3.91 -6.60
C VAL A 88 -0.90 -3.69 -5.36
N PHE A 89 -1.25 -2.69 -4.52
CA PHE A 89 -0.55 -2.38 -3.29
C PHE A 89 -0.60 -3.57 -2.30
N THR A 90 -1.79 -4.05 -2.00
CA THR A 90 -1.99 -5.23 -1.12
C THR A 90 -1.24 -6.46 -1.64
N SER A 91 -1.21 -6.67 -2.96
CA SER A 91 -0.45 -7.77 -3.55
C SER A 91 1.06 -7.61 -3.36
N ALA A 92 1.59 -6.39 -3.46
CA ALA A 92 2.99 -6.10 -3.20
C ALA A 92 3.35 -6.35 -1.73
N VAL A 93 2.49 -5.91 -0.79
CA VAL A 93 2.66 -6.14 0.66
C VAL A 93 2.66 -7.63 0.96
N ALA A 94 1.68 -8.39 0.47
CA ALA A 94 1.58 -9.83 0.71
C ALA A 94 2.80 -10.59 0.18
N LEU A 95 3.36 -10.20 -0.97
CA LEU A 95 4.60 -10.79 -1.48
C LEU A 95 5.82 -10.36 -0.66
N ALA A 96 5.86 -9.12 -0.16
CA ALA A 96 6.94 -8.64 0.68
C ALA A 96 6.95 -9.27 2.08
N GLU A 97 5.80 -9.70 2.61
CA GLU A 97 5.73 -10.49 3.85
C GLU A 97 6.46 -11.84 3.71
N VAL A 98 6.46 -12.39 2.49
CA VAL A 98 7.12 -13.66 2.19
C VAL A 98 8.58 -13.47 1.82
N ASP A 99 8.89 -12.48 0.97
CA ASP A 99 10.25 -12.17 0.53
C ASP A 99 10.48 -10.65 0.52
N PRO A 100 10.81 -10.05 1.68
CA PRO A 100 11.00 -8.61 1.81
C PRO A 100 12.19 -8.08 1.00
N VAL A 101 13.20 -8.91 0.77
CA VAL A 101 14.38 -8.52 -0.02
C VAL A 101 14.01 -8.30 -1.48
N LYS A 102 13.15 -9.16 -2.01
CA LYS A 102 12.73 -9.12 -3.41
C LYS A 102 11.62 -8.10 -3.66
N TYR A 103 10.66 -7.99 -2.74
CA TYR A 103 9.43 -7.22 -2.97
C TYR A 103 9.33 -5.90 -2.21
N GLY A 104 10.24 -5.62 -1.26
CA GLY A 104 10.22 -4.36 -0.50
C GLY A 104 10.24 -3.11 -1.40
N CYS A 105 11.02 -3.12 -2.47
CA CYS A 105 11.08 -1.99 -3.41
C CYS A 105 9.76 -1.75 -4.17
N TYR A 106 8.94 -2.77 -4.35
CA TYR A 106 7.60 -2.63 -4.93
C TYR A 106 6.65 -1.97 -3.93
N VAL A 107 6.72 -2.35 -2.65
CA VAL A 107 5.96 -1.69 -1.57
C VAL A 107 6.32 -0.21 -1.49
N ASP A 108 7.62 0.13 -1.46
CA ASP A 108 8.07 1.53 -1.47
C ASP A 108 7.51 2.31 -2.67
N SER A 109 7.52 1.68 -3.85
CA SER A 109 6.95 2.29 -5.06
C SER A 109 5.44 2.50 -4.94
N MET A 110 4.72 1.59 -4.30
CA MET A 110 3.27 1.67 -4.12
C MET A 110 2.88 2.72 -3.08
N VAL A 111 3.66 2.89 -2.00
CA VAL A 111 3.47 3.99 -1.04
C VAL A 111 3.53 5.34 -1.76
N ILE A 112 4.57 5.56 -2.58
CA ILE A 112 4.70 6.80 -3.38
C ILE A 112 3.54 6.97 -4.36
N ALA A 113 3.08 5.87 -4.95
CA ALA A 113 1.98 5.88 -5.91
C ALA A 113 0.64 6.26 -5.26
N VAL A 114 0.31 5.67 -4.11
CA VAL A 114 -0.94 5.91 -3.38
C VAL A 114 -1.01 7.35 -2.85
N GLU A 115 0.11 7.93 -2.42
CA GLU A 115 0.16 9.34 -1.98
C GLU A 115 -0.32 10.34 -3.05
N GLN A 116 -0.35 9.99 -4.33
CA GLN A 116 -0.90 10.86 -5.37
C GLN A 116 -2.42 11.02 -5.28
N TYR A 117 -3.11 10.18 -4.52
CA TYR A 117 -4.55 10.25 -4.26
C TYR A 117 -4.90 11.03 -2.99
N TYR A 118 -3.88 11.37 -2.16
CA TYR A 118 -4.08 12.07 -0.90
C TYR A 118 -4.39 13.55 -1.14
N ASP A 119 -5.59 13.98 -0.68
CA ASP A 119 -6.07 15.35 -0.77
C ASP A 119 -6.11 16.00 0.61
N ASP A 120 -5.19 16.90 0.87
CA ASP A 120 -5.10 17.76 2.05
C ASP A 120 -5.73 19.14 1.82
N GLY A 121 -6.12 19.45 0.60
CA GLY A 121 -6.77 20.71 0.23
C GLY A 121 -8.22 20.83 0.72
N ARG A 122 -8.84 19.74 1.17
CA ARG A 122 -10.21 19.68 1.71
C ARG A 122 -10.20 19.05 3.10
N MET A 123 -11.00 19.61 4.02
CA MET A 123 -11.14 19.07 5.38
C MET A 123 -12.39 18.18 5.49
N PRO A 124 -12.31 17.03 6.20
CA PRO A 124 -11.08 16.39 6.68
C PRO A 124 -10.19 15.96 5.53
N ALA A 125 -8.86 15.98 5.71
CA ALA A 125 -7.93 15.42 4.73
C ALA A 125 -8.15 13.93 4.55
N GLY A 126 -7.83 13.40 3.35
CA GLY A 126 -8.01 11.98 3.06
C GLY A 126 -7.80 11.66 1.58
N TYR A 127 -7.82 10.39 1.27
CA TYR A 127 -7.64 9.91 -0.10
C TYR A 127 -8.94 10.09 -0.91
N GLN A 128 -8.82 10.64 -2.11
CA GLN A 128 -9.91 10.69 -3.07
C GLN A 128 -9.77 9.55 -4.09
N ALA A 129 -10.87 9.24 -4.78
CA ALA A 129 -10.92 8.09 -5.67
C ALA A 129 -10.00 8.16 -6.90
N TYR A 130 -9.47 9.35 -7.26
CA TYR A 130 -8.59 9.54 -8.42
C TYR A 130 -7.44 10.48 -8.07
N PRO A 131 -6.26 10.43 -8.76
CA PRO A 131 -5.12 11.26 -8.37
C PRO A 131 -5.44 12.76 -8.34
N VAL A 132 -5.04 13.43 -7.25
CA VAL A 132 -5.38 14.84 -6.97
C VAL A 132 -4.99 15.78 -8.11
N ARG A 133 -3.83 15.55 -8.73
CA ARG A 133 -3.33 16.37 -9.86
C ARG A 133 -4.18 16.29 -11.12
N MET A 134 -5.03 15.25 -11.24
CA MET A 134 -5.86 15.01 -12.43
C MET A 134 -7.27 15.56 -12.28
N GLY A 135 -7.64 16.03 -11.10
CA GLY A 135 -8.93 16.64 -10.85
C GLY A 135 -9.48 16.34 -9.47
N LYS A 136 -10.55 17.04 -9.14
CA LYS A 136 -11.27 16.85 -7.89
C LYS A 136 -12.38 15.83 -8.09
N VAL A 137 -12.38 14.80 -7.25
CA VAL A 137 -13.41 13.74 -7.22
C VAL A 137 -13.82 13.44 -5.79
N ASP A 138 -14.85 12.63 -5.64
CA ASP A 138 -15.34 12.20 -4.32
C ASP A 138 -14.30 11.37 -3.56
N ARG A 139 -14.50 11.35 -2.24
CA ARG A 139 -13.78 10.51 -1.28
C ARG A 139 -14.74 9.50 -0.70
N TYR A 140 -14.33 8.24 -0.72
CA TYR A 140 -15.13 7.15 -0.21
C TYR A 140 -14.50 6.57 1.06
N TYR A 141 -15.34 6.10 1.97
CA TYR A 141 -14.88 5.51 3.25
C TYR A 141 -14.14 4.20 3.05
N ASP A 142 -14.57 3.40 2.09
CA ASP A 142 -13.95 2.14 1.71
C ASP A 142 -12.55 2.36 1.12
N ASP A 143 -12.38 3.28 0.18
CA ASP A 143 -11.07 3.68 -0.36
C ASP A 143 -10.08 4.06 0.76
N ASN A 144 -10.52 4.92 1.70
CA ASN A 144 -9.69 5.37 2.81
C ASN A 144 -9.46 4.26 3.86
N GLY A 145 -10.42 3.34 4.00
CA GLY A 145 -10.27 2.17 4.86
C GLY A 145 -9.25 1.17 4.34
N LEU A 146 -9.23 0.94 3.03
CA LEU A 146 -8.29 0.02 2.38
C LEU A 146 -6.84 0.51 2.48
N VAL A 147 -6.59 1.80 2.21
CA VAL A 147 -5.24 2.39 2.33
C VAL A 147 -4.73 2.38 3.77
N GLY A 148 -5.64 2.38 4.77
CA GLY A 148 -5.31 2.38 6.20
C GLY A 148 -5.05 1.01 6.81
N LEU A 149 -5.26 -0.08 6.06
CA LEU A 149 -5.02 -1.44 6.53
C LEU A 149 -3.57 -1.86 6.29
#